data_203733cb34a943ec8b1eca470fa6a130
#
_entry.id   203733cb34a943ec8b1eca470fa6a130
#
_cell.length_a   1.000
_cell.length_b   1.000
_cell.length_c   1.000
_cell.angle_alpha   90.00
_cell.angle_beta   90.00
_cell.angle_gamma   90.00
#
_symmetry.space_group_name_H-M   'P 1'
#
loop_
_entity.id
_entity.type
_entity.pdbx_description
1 polymer ?
#
loop_
_entity_poly.entity_id
_entity_poly.type
_entity_poly.pdbx_seq_one_letter_code
_entity_poly.pdbx_strand_id
1 'polypeptide(L)'
;MVGPNRPQIVLFGSSIVQMSYSHGGWGSILSDIYSRKADIILRGYYGWNSRRAIEVLDQIFPKDASVQPSLVIVYFGGNDSMGPHSSGLGPHVPLPEYVENMRKIAIHLKSLSDTTRIIFLSSPPLNEVYLRENQSAALSPLIRTNELCREYSEACISLCHEEGVKVIDLWTAIQQKDDWLTACFTDGLHLSAEGSKIVVQEILKVLKEADWTPSLHWKSMPTEFAGESPYNLVGADGKSTLDPSDWTFYREIKWD
;
A
#
# COMPACT_ATOMS: atom_id res chain seq x y z
N MET A 1 17.88 9.71 15.03
CA MET A 1 17.63 8.67 14.03
C MET A 1 18.26 7.39 14.55
N VAL A 2 17.56 6.27 14.48
CA VAL A 2 18.15 4.95 14.82
C VAL A 2 18.94 4.48 13.61
N GLY A 3 20.14 3.96 13.78
CA GLY A 3 21.00 3.44 12.71
C GLY A 3 21.26 1.94 12.86
N PRO A 4 21.81 1.31 11.84
CA PRO A 4 22.18 1.86 10.53
C PRO A 4 20.95 2.25 9.68
N ASN A 5 21.18 3.13 8.69
CA ASN A 5 20.09 3.54 7.80
C ASN A 5 19.69 2.39 6.87
N ARG A 6 18.42 2.01 6.95
CA ARG A 6 17.80 1.07 6.02
C ARG A 6 17.05 1.82 4.91
N PRO A 7 16.85 1.19 3.74
CA PRO A 7 15.88 1.69 2.76
C PRO A 7 14.52 1.92 3.42
N GLN A 8 13.89 3.05 3.14
CA GLN A 8 12.58 3.38 3.66
C GLN A 8 11.50 3.06 2.64
N ILE A 9 10.52 2.26 3.03
CA ILE A 9 9.30 1.97 2.26
C ILE A 9 8.15 2.66 2.97
N VAL A 10 7.61 3.72 2.36
CA VAL A 10 6.54 4.53 2.95
C VAL A 10 5.19 4.09 2.39
N LEU A 11 4.24 3.79 3.28
CA LEU A 11 2.86 3.50 2.94
C LEU A 11 2.05 4.78 3.15
N PHE A 12 1.62 5.42 2.05
CA PHE A 12 0.94 6.71 2.08
C PHE A 12 -0.50 6.60 1.57
N GLY A 13 -1.47 7.04 2.37
CA GLY A 13 -2.86 6.99 1.93
C GLY A 13 -3.92 7.22 3.01
N SER A 14 -5.11 6.74 2.75
CA SER A 14 -6.28 6.90 3.61
C SER A 14 -6.40 5.77 4.66
N SER A 15 -7.64 5.44 5.06
CA SER A 15 -7.92 4.43 6.08
C SER A 15 -7.40 3.03 5.73
N ILE A 16 -7.44 2.61 4.47
CA ILE A 16 -6.88 1.31 4.03
C ILE A 16 -5.38 1.23 4.33
N VAL A 17 -4.67 2.35 4.21
CA VAL A 17 -3.26 2.43 4.62
C VAL A 17 -3.14 2.52 6.14
N GLN A 18 -3.90 3.38 6.81
CA GLN A 18 -3.83 3.50 8.27
C GLN A 18 -4.09 2.17 8.97
N MET A 19 -5.09 1.42 8.49
CA MET A 19 -5.48 0.12 9.06
C MET A 19 -4.57 -1.03 8.60
N SER A 20 -3.60 -0.78 7.72
CA SER A 20 -2.68 -1.82 7.24
C SER A 20 -1.80 -2.44 8.32
N TYR A 21 -1.70 -1.80 9.49
CA TYR A 21 -1.01 -2.34 10.67
C TYR A 21 -1.94 -2.99 11.69
N SER A 22 -3.25 -3.01 11.46
CA SER A 22 -4.16 -3.81 12.29
C SER A 22 -3.92 -5.31 12.07
N HIS A 23 -4.58 -6.15 12.87
CA HIS A 23 -4.36 -7.59 12.90
C HIS A 23 -4.47 -8.24 11.51
N GLY A 24 -3.37 -8.81 11.02
CA GLY A 24 -3.28 -9.41 9.69
C GLY A 24 -3.32 -8.41 8.54
N GLY A 25 -3.11 -7.12 8.81
CA GLY A 25 -3.09 -6.08 7.78
C GLY A 25 -1.83 -6.12 6.91
N TRP A 26 -1.96 -5.67 5.65
CA TRP A 26 -0.90 -5.77 4.64
C TRP A 26 0.40 -5.02 4.99
N GLY A 27 0.33 -3.90 5.71
CA GLY A 27 1.50 -3.16 6.17
C GLY A 27 2.26 -3.92 7.26
N SER A 28 1.56 -4.60 8.18
CA SER A 28 2.19 -5.45 9.20
C SER A 28 2.86 -6.68 8.57
N ILE A 29 2.24 -7.27 7.54
CA ILE A 29 2.82 -8.40 6.80
C ILE A 29 4.08 -7.95 6.06
N LEU A 30 4.05 -6.79 5.38
CA LEU A 30 5.25 -6.23 4.75
C LEU A 30 6.35 -5.96 5.77
N SER A 31 6.01 -5.42 6.94
CA SER A 31 6.98 -5.14 8.01
C SER A 31 7.67 -6.42 8.51
N ASP A 32 6.94 -7.55 8.56
CA ASP A 32 7.53 -8.86 8.87
C ASP A 32 8.44 -9.36 7.74
N ILE A 33 7.99 -9.29 6.48
CA ILE A 33 8.76 -9.75 5.31
C ILE A 33 10.07 -8.98 5.16
N TYR A 34 10.04 -7.65 5.38
CA TYR A 34 11.18 -6.76 5.23
C TYR A 34 11.98 -6.57 6.52
N SER A 35 11.74 -7.36 7.57
CA SER A 35 12.53 -7.30 8.80
C SER A 35 14.02 -7.41 8.51
N ARG A 36 14.84 -6.52 9.09
CA ARG A 36 16.28 -6.39 8.86
C ARG A 36 16.69 -6.03 7.41
N LYS A 37 15.75 -5.64 6.54
CA LYS A 37 16.00 -5.30 5.12
C LYS A 37 15.58 -3.87 4.79
N ALA A 38 14.42 -3.43 5.29
CA ALA A 38 13.90 -2.09 5.09
C ALA A 38 13.02 -1.67 6.28
N ASP A 39 12.86 -0.36 6.46
CA ASP A 39 11.91 0.20 7.42
C ASP A 39 10.58 0.51 6.71
N ILE A 40 9.50 -0.10 7.19
CA ILE A 40 8.15 0.17 6.67
C ILE A 40 7.53 1.29 7.49
N ILE A 41 7.27 2.43 6.84
CA ILE A 41 6.81 3.66 7.50
C ILE A 41 5.35 3.92 7.15
N LEU A 42 4.49 3.94 8.17
CA LEU A 42 3.07 4.19 8.01
C LEU A 42 2.77 5.70 7.94
N ARG A 43 2.11 6.11 6.86
CA ARG A 43 1.52 7.45 6.65
C ARG A 43 0.09 7.30 6.13
N GLY A 44 -0.73 6.60 6.91
CA GLY A 44 -2.15 6.38 6.65
C GLY A 44 -3.02 7.33 7.48
N TYR A 45 -4.04 7.92 6.84
CA TYR A 45 -4.89 8.94 7.45
C TYR A 45 -6.36 8.63 7.18
N TYR A 46 -7.06 8.18 8.21
CA TYR A 46 -8.46 7.82 8.12
C TYR A 46 -9.31 8.99 7.59
N GLY A 47 -10.22 8.69 6.66
CA GLY A 47 -11.15 9.67 6.09
C GLY A 47 -10.54 10.60 5.02
N TRP A 48 -9.24 10.54 4.76
CA TRP A 48 -8.61 11.40 3.77
C TRP A 48 -8.96 10.99 2.33
N ASN A 49 -8.96 12.00 1.46
CA ASN A 49 -9.08 11.90 0.01
C ASN A 49 -7.82 12.49 -0.67
N SER A 50 -7.78 12.45 -1.99
CA SER A 50 -6.65 12.98 -2.77
C SER A 50 -6.47 14.49 -2.60
N ARG A 51 -7.57 15.26 -2.42
CA ARG A 51 -7.52 16.71 -2.20
C ARG A 51 -6.79 17.03 -0.90
N ARG A 52 -7.12 16.33 0.20
CA ARG A 52 -6.43 16.53 1.47
C ARG A 52 -4.97 16.10 1.41
N ALA A 53 -4.67 15.04 0.65
CA ALA A 53 -3.31 14.54 0.51
C ALA A 53 -2.36 15.60 -0.10
N ILE A 54 -2.78 16.29 -1.17
CA ILE A 54 -1.92 17.30 -1.81
C ILE A 54 -1.70 18.55 -0.96
N GLU A 55 -2.63 18.93 -0.07
CA GLU A 55 -2.46 20.08 0.83
C GLU A 55 -1.28 19.90 1.80
N VAL A 56 -0.89 18.68 2.11
CA VAL A 56 0.15 18.37 3.10
C VAL A 56 1.32 17.59 2.51
N LEU A 57 1.35 17.43 1.20
CA LEU A 57 2.30 16.56 0.51
C LEU A 57 3.76 16.94 0.80
N ASP A 58 4.09 18.25 0.76
CA ASP A 58 5.43 18.78 1.08
C ASP A 58 5.82 18.57 2.56
N GLN A 59 4.84 18.47 3.45
CA GLN A 59 5.11 18.21 4.87
C GLN A 59 5.42 16.73 5.14
N ILE A 60 4.78 15.82 4.38
CA ILE A 60 5.00 14.38 4.51
C ILE A 60 6.25 13.97 3.75
N PHE A 61 6.47 14.55 2.58
CA PHE A 61 7.59 14.27 1.69
C PHE A 61 8.36 15.55 1.33
N PRO A 62 9.09 16.14 2.29
CA PRO A 62 9.89 17.34 2.02
C PRO A 62 11.04 17.01 1.07
N LYS A 63 11.21 17.85 0.02
CA LYS A 63 12.24 17.66 -1.01
C LYS A 63 13.66 17.80 -0.49
N ASP A 64 13.83 18.55 0.59
CA ASP A 64 15.12 18.83 1.25
C ASP A 64 15.43 17.85 2.39
N ALA A 65 14.65 16.79 2.56
CA ALA A 65 14.94 15.77 3.55
C ALA A 65 16.28 15.09 3.24
N SER A 66 17.11 14.92 4.28
CA SER A 66 18.44 14.29 4.16
C SER A 66 18.40 12.82 3.72
N VAL A 67 17.26 12.16 3.93
CA VAL A 67 16.99 10.78 3.49
C VAL A 67 15.65 10.78 2.78
N GLN A 68 15.67 10.39 1.53
CA GLN A 68 14.46 10.24 0.74
C GLN A 68 13.99 8.77 0.72
N PRO A 69 12.67 8.51 0.60
CA PRO A 69 12.17 7.15 0.56
C PRO A 69 12.70 6.38 -0.67
N SER A 70 13.03 5.12 -0.47
CA SER A 70 13.38 4.21 -1.56
C SER A 70 12.16 3.74 -2.33
N LEU A 71 11.01 3.60 -1.64
CA LEU A 71 9.72 3.24 -2.23
C LEU A 71 8.60 3.99 -1.52
N VAL A 72 7.65 4.49 -2.29
CA VAL A 72 6.38 5.00 -1.77
C VAL A 72 5.24 4.20 -2.39
N ILE A 73 4.42 3.56 -1.54
CA ILE A 73 3.20 2.88 -1.94
C ILE A 73 2.03 3.81 -1.59
N VAL A 74 1.28 4.24 -2.61
CA VAL A 74 0.24 5.27 -2.49
C VAL A 74 -1.14 4.66 -2.68
N TYR A 75 -2.08 5.00 -1.80
CA TYR A 75 -3.49 4.66 -1.96
C TYR A 75 -4.42 5.83 -1.64
N PHE A 76 -5.11 6.33 -2.65
CA PHE A 76 -6.30 7.20 -2.54
C PHE A 76 -7.31 6.79 -3.62
N GLY A 77 -8.57 7.18 -3.46
CA GLY A 77 -9.63 6.89 -4.42
C GLY A 77 -10.90 6.35 -3.77
N GLY A 78 -10.80 5.52 -2.72
CA GLY A 78 -11.97 4.95 -2.07
C GLY A 78 -12.89 5.97 -1.39
N ASN A 79 -12.36 7.10 -0.91
CA ASN A 79 -13.15 8.21 -0.40
C ASN A 79 -13.51 9.19 -1.51
N ASP A 80 -12.59 9.42 -2.44
CA ASP A 80 -12.80 10.28 -3.61
C ASP A 80 -13.99 9.79 -4.45
N SER A 81 -14.10 8.47 -4.65
CA SER A 81 -15.16 7.82 -5.44
C SER A 81 -16.55 7.79 -4.78
N MET A 82 -16.68 8.25 -3.53
CA MET A 82 -18.03 8.41 -2.99
C MET A 82 -18.85 9.37 -3.85
N GLY A 83 -20.16 9.10 -3.97
CA GLY A 83 -21.07 10.03 -4.62
C GLY A 83 -21.13 11.37 -3.88
N PRO A 84 -21.37 12.49 -4.57
CA PRO A 84 -21.47 13.80 -3.94
C PRO A 84 -22.65 13.86 -2.98
N HIS A 85 -22.44 14.45 -1.81
CA HIS A 85 -23.52 14.72 -0.87
C HIS A 85 -24.25 16.01 -1.23
N SER A 86 -25.57 16.06 -1.01
CA SER A 86 -26.42 17.21 -1.34
C SER A 86 -26.02 18.50 -0.62
N SER A 87 -25.36 18.40 0.54
CA SER A 87 -24.82 19.55 1.27
C SER A 87 -23.53 20.13 0.69
N GLY A 88 -22.92 19.48 -0.31
CA GLY A 88 -21.58 19.81 -0.80
C GLY A 88 -20.43 19.40 0.14
N LEU A 89 -20.75 18.79 1.30
CA LEU A 89 -19.78 18.25 2.23
C LEU A 89 -19.52 16.76 1.95
N GLY A 90 -18.48 16.23 2.57
CA GLY A 90 -18.10 14.83 2.42
C GLY A 90 -16.79 14.65 1.68
N PRO A 91 -16.31 13.41 1.57
CA PRO A 91 -14.99 13.13 1.04
C PRO A 91 -14.92 13.04 -0.48
N HIS A 92 -16.06 13.17 -1.20
CA HIS A 92 -16.10 13.11 -2.66
C HIS A 92 -15.15 14.11 -3.32
N VAL A 93 -14.41 13.65 -4.30
CA VAL A 93 -13.58 14.46 -5.21
C VAL A 93 -13.99 14.10 -6.63
N PRO A 94 -14.43 15.05 -7.47
CA PRO A 94 -14.79 14.76 -8.86
C PRO A 94 -13.67 14.05 -9.61
N LEU A 95 -14.01 13.08 -10.46
CA LEU A 95 -13.02 12.24 -11.16
C LEU A 95 -11.91 13.02 -11.87
N PRO A 96 -12.17 14.10 -12.62
CA PRO A 96 -11.09 14.89 -13.25
C PRO A 96 -10.13 15.53 -12.23
N GLU A 97 -10.67 16.00 -11.09
CA GLU A 97 -9.86 16.56 -10.00
C GLU A 97 -9.04 15.47 -9.30
N TYR A 98 -9.64 14.29 -9.07
CA TYR A 98 -8.92 13.14 -8.51
C TYR A 98 -7.72 12.77 -9.39
N VAL A 99 -7.90 12.64 -10.70
CA VAL A 99 -6.83 12.36 -11.65
C VAL A 99 -5.70 13.40 -11.55
N GLU A 100 -6.06 14.68 -11.53
CA GLU A 100 -5.07 15.76 -11.41
C GLU A 100 -4.36 15.74 -10.04
N ASN A 101 -5.06 15.45 -8.96
CA ASN A 101 -4.46 15.30 -7.64
C ASN A 101 -3.47 14.14 -7.57
N MET A 102 -3.85 12.98 -8.11
CA MET A 102 -2.97 11.81 -8.18
C MET A 102 -1.76 12.06 -9.07
N ARG A 103 -1.93 12.81 -10.18
CA ARG A 103 -0.83 13.27 -11.03
C ARG A 103 0.16 14.14 -10.26
N LYS A 104 -0.33 15.11 -9.49
CA LYS A 104 0.51 15.97 -8.64
C LYS A 104 1.28 15.16 -7.61
N ILE A 105 0.64 14.16 -6.99
CA ILE A 105 1.31 13.24 -6.06
C ILE A 105 2.43 12.48 -6.79
N ALA A 106 2.17 11.92 -7.96
CA ALA A 106 3.16 11.19 -8.74
C ALA A 106 4.37 12.08 -9.12
N ILE A 107 4.11 13.28 -9.64
CA ILE A 107 5.15 14.25 -10.03
C ILE A 107 5.98 14.67 -8.82
N HIS A 108 5.34 14.98 -7.68
CA HIS A 108 6.04 15.34 -6.46
C HIS A 108 6.97 14.21 -5.99
N LEU A 109 6.46 12.99 -5.90
CA LEU A 109 7.24 11.84 -5.45
C LEU A 109 8.42 11.52 -6.38
N LYS A 110 8.24 11.66 -7.70
CA LYS A 110 9.34 11.55 -8.66
C LYS A 110 10.42 12.62 -8.47
N SER A 111 10.03 13.82 -8.00
CA SER A 111 10.96 14.92 -7.77
C SER A 111 11.79 14.80 -6.49
N LEU A 112 11.55 13.80 -5.64
CA LEU A 112 12.28 13.60 -4.39
C LEU A 112 13.70 13.09 -4.61
N SER A 113 13.84 12.10 -5.49
CA SER A 113 15.14 11.49 -5.83
C SER A 113 15.00 10.61 -7.08
N ASP A 114 16.05 10.52 -7.88
CA ASP A 114 16.13 9.61 -9.04
C ASP A 114 16.00 8.13 -8.64
N THR A 115 16.21 7.81 -7.37
CA THR A 115 16.13 6.44 -6.84
C THR A 115 14.81 6.15 -6.12
N THR A 116 13.96 7.15 -5.88
CA THR A 116 12.63 6.93 -5.29
C THR A 116 11.72 6.18 -6.28
N ARG A 117 11.24 5.02 -5.87
CA ARG A 117 10.31 4.19 -6.64
C ARG A 117 8.89 4.41 -6.15
N ILE A 118 7.91 4.23 -7.03
CA ILE A 118 6.51 4.54 -6.73
C ILE A 118 5.62 3.41 -7.22
N ILE A 119 4.71 2.98 -6.37
CA ILE A 119 3.62 2.05 -6.70
C ILE A 119 2.31 2.70 -6.25
N PHE A 120 1.34 2.81 -7.14
CA PHE A 120 -0.02 3.19 -6.77
C PHE A 120 -0.89 1.94 -6.61
N LEU A 121 -1.77 1.96 -5.63
CA LEU A 121 -2.84 0.98 -5.48
C LEU A 121 -4.12 1.62 -6.01
N SER A 122 -4.78 0.99 -6.96
CA SER A 122 -6.09 1.46 -7.44
C SER A 122 -7.19 1.22 -6.41
N SER A 123 -8.36 1.81 -6.59
CA SER A 123 -9.49 1.60 -5.68
C SER A 123 -9.96 0.15 -5.72
N PRO A 124 -10.00 -0.56 -4.57
CA PRO A 124 -10.56 -1.90 -4.51
C PRO A 124 -12.09 -1.87 -4.68
N PRO A 125 -12.71 -3.01 -4.98
CA PRO A 125 -14.15 -3.15 -4.88
C PRO A 125 -14.62 -3.03 -3.42
N LEU A 126 -15.93 -3.03 -3.21
CA LEU A 126 -16.54 -3.00 -1.87
C LEU A 126 -17.79 -3.89 -1.83
N ASN A 127 -18.21 -4.27 -0.63
CA ASN A 127 -19.44 -5.01 -0.43
C ASN A 127 -20.63 -4.05 -0.24
N GLU A 128 -21.27 -3.67 -1.37
CA GLU A 128 -22.40 -2.72 -1.36
C GLU A 128 -23.57 -3.21 -0.51
N VAL A 129 -23.85 -4.51 -0.51
CA VAL A 129 -24.95 -5.09 0.25
C VAL A 129 -24.69 -4.90 1.74
N TYR A 130 -23.50 -5.31 2.20
CA TYR A 130 -23.11 -5.15 3.60
C TYR A 130 -23.16 -3.68 4.04
N LEU A 131 -22.61 -2.78 3.23
CA LEU A 131 -22.61 -1.34 3.53
C LEU A 131 -24.04 -0.78 3.63
N ARG A 132 -24.93 -1.15 2.72
CA ARG A 132 -26.33 -0.70 2.73
C ARG A 132 -27.08 -1.18 3.96
N GLU A 133 -26.87 -2.43 4.37
CA GLU A 133 -27.56 -3.03 5.52
C GLU A 133 -27.02 -2.54 6.87
N ASN A 134 -25.74 -2.15 6.94
CA ASN A 134 -25.04 -1.81 8.18
C ASN A 134 -24.70 -0.31 8.32
N GLN A 135 -25.03 0.51 7.32
CA GLN A 135 -24.75 1.93 7.36
C GLN A 135 -25.62 2.62 8.42
N SER A 136 -25.01 3.43 9.28
CA SER A 136 -25.77 4.24 10.24
C SER A 136 -26.65 5.28 9.53
N ALA A 137 -27.76 5.65 10.12
CA ALA A 137 -28.67 6.67 9.57
C ALA A 137 -27.94 8.01 9.31
N ALA A 138 -26.93 8.34 10.10
CA ALA A 138 -26.12 9.55 9.93
C ALA A 138 -25.26 9.52 8.66
N LEU A 139 -24.91 8.32 8.16
CA LEU A 139 -24.13 8.11 6.94
C LEU A 139 -25.00 7.70 5.74
N SER A 140 -26.30 7.53 5.95
CA SER A 140 -27.26 7.05 4.94
C SER A 140 -27.26 7.84 3.62
N PRO A 141 -26.96 9.15 3.58
CA PRO A 141 -26.87 9.87 2.31
C PRO A 141 -25.58 9.61 1.52
N LEU A 142 -24.58 8.93 2.12
CA LEU A 142 -23.32 8.69 1.46
C LEU A 142 -23.42 7.50 0.50
N ILE A 143 -23.25 7.78 -0.78
CA ILE A 143 -23.36 6.77 -1.84
C ILE A 143 -21.98 6.17 -2.09
N ARG A 144 -21.85 4.86 -1.89
CA ARG A 144 -20.70 4.07 -2.30
C ARG A 144 -21.17 2.93 -3.19
N THR A 145 -20.63 2.85 -4.39
CA THR A 145 -20.96 1.77 -5.34
C THR A 145 -19.69 1.17 -5.92
N ASN A 146 -19.79 -0.08 -6.34
CA ASN A 146 -18.72 -0.74 -7.07
C ASN A 146 -18.43 -0.03 -8.39
N GLU A 147 -19.45 0.48 -9.05
CA GLU A 147 -19.27 1.20 -10.31
C GLU A 147 -18.39 2.44 -10.12
N LEU A 148 -18.67 3.27 -9.12
CA LEU A 148 -17.84 4.43 -8.80
C LEU A 148 -16.40 4.02 -8.44
N CYS A 149 -16.22 2.95 -7.65
CA CYS A 149 -14.87 2.45 -7.36
C CYS A 149 -14.14 1.99 -8.63
N ARG A 150 -14.84 1.34 -9.57
CA ARG A 150 -14.29 0.91 -10.86
C ARG A 150 -13.81 2.08 -11.69
N GLU A 151 -14.64 3.12 -11.86
CA GLU A 151 -14.28 4.32 -12.61
C GLU A 151 -13.01 4.98 -12.08
N TYR A 152 -12.88 5.13 -10.74
CA TYR A 152 -11.68 5.71 -10.13
C TYR A 152 -10.47 4.76 -10.18
N SER A 153 -10.69 3.44 -10.15
CA SER A 153 -9.64 2.46 -10.36
C SER A 153 -9.05 2.56 -11.78
N GLU A 154 -9.91 2.53 -12.79
CA GLU A 154 -9.53 2.64 -14.20
C GLU A 154 -8.80 3.96 -14.49
N ALA A 155 -9.29 5.07 -13.93
CA ALA A 155 -8.65 6.37 -14.07
C ALA A 155 -7.26 6.43 -13.41
N CYS A 156 -7.10 5.80 -12.23
CA CYS A 156 -5.81 5.67 -11.56
C CYS A 156 -4.82 4.86 -12.39
N ILE A 157 -5.26 3.74 -12.95
CA ILE A 157 -4.43 2.87 -13.81
C ILE A 157 -3.99 3.63 -15.05
N SER A 158 -4.91 4.31 -15.73
CA SER A 158 -4.62 5.11 -16.93
C SER A 158 -3.59 6.20 -16.64
N LEU A 159 -3.81 6.96 -15.57
CA LEU A 159 -2.86 7.97 -15.11
C LEU A 159 -1.47 7.40 -14.83
N CYS A 160 -1.40 6.25 -14.15
CA CYS A 160 -0.11 5.64 -13.84
C CYS A 160 0.66 5.22 -15.10
N HIS A 161 -0.04 4.74 -16.13
CA HIS A 161 0.57 4.43 -17.42
C HIS A 161 1.10 5.70 -18.10
N GLU A 162 0.32 6.79 -18.10
CA GLU A 162 0.74 8.09 -18.66
C GLU A 162 1.98 8.62 -17.95
N GLU A 163 2.01 8.51 -16.62
CA GLU A 163 3.11 9.00 -15.79
C GLU A 163 4.28 8.02 -15.69
N GLY A 164 4.20 6.81 -16.24
CA GLY A 164 5.25 5.78 -16.09
C GLY A 164 5.46 5.36 -14.63
N VAL A 165 4.40 5.31 -13.83
CA VAL A 165 4.36 4.84 -12.44
C VAL A 165 3.83 3.41 -12.41
N LYS A 166 4.39 2.55 -11.56
CA LYS A 166 3.83 1.20 -11.37
C LYS A 166 2.49 1.29 -10.65
N VAL A 167 1.54 0.47 -11.07
CA VAL A 167 0.20 0.42 -10.48
C VAL A 167 -0.23 -1.02 -10.22
N ILE A 168 -0.97 -1.22 -9.15
CA ILE A 168 -1.63 -2.49 -8.81
C ILE A 168 -3.13 -2.28 -8.98
N ASP A 169 -3.72 -3.07 -9.86
CA ASP A 169 -5.18 -3.12 -10.06
C ASP A 169 -5.83 -3.93 -8.95
N LEU A 170 -6.12 -3.28 -7.83
CA LEU A 170 -6.80 -3.93 -6.70
C LEU A 170 -8.27 -4.26 -7.02
N TRP A 171 -8.89 -3.52 -7.94
CA TRP A 171 -10.25 -3.83 -8.39
C TRP A 171 -10.32 -5.26 -8.93
N THR A 172 -9.47 -5.56 -9.89
CA THR A 172 -9.43 -6.89 -10.51
C THR A 172 -8.85 -7.95 -9.57
N ALA A 173 -7.75 -7.64 -8.88
CA ALA A 173 -7.03 -8.61 -8.05
C ALA A 173 -7.90 -9.19 -6.93
N ILE A 174 -8.68 -8.36 -6.23
CA ILE A 174 -9.55 -8.82 -5.14
C ILE A 174 -10.68 -9.70 -5.68
N GLN A 175 -11.27 -9.33 -6.81
CA GLN A 175 -12.39 -10.06 -7.43
C GLN A 175 -12.01 -11.40 -8.04
N GLN A 176 -10.72 -11.72 -8.17
CA GLN A 176 -10.28 -13.05 -8.58
C GLN A 176 -10.53 -14.14 -7.52
N LYS A 177 -10.77 -13.76 -6.27
CA LYS A 177 -11.14 -14.69 -5.22
C LYS A 177 -12.65 -14.92 -5.23
N ASP A 178 -13.09 -16.18 -5.34
CA ASP A 178 -14.51 -16.53 -5.50
C ASP A 178 -15.42 -15.95 -4.41
N ASP A 179 -14.96 -15.94 -3.16
CA ASP A 179 -15.69 -15.45 -1.99
C ASP A 179 -15.28 -14.03 -1.55
N TRP A 180 -14.74 -13.22 -2.47
CA TRP A 180 -14.15 -11.90 -2.16
C TRP A 180 -15.10 -10.96 -1.39
N LEU A 181 -16.40 -10.98 -1.70
CA LEU A 181 -17.41 -10.13 -1.05
C LEU A 181 -17.44 -10.32 0.47
N THR A 182 -17.28 -11.55 0.93
CA THR A 182 -17.39 -11.90 2.35
C THR A 182 -16.04 -12.10 3.03
N ALA A 183 -15.03 -12.54 2.29
CA ALA A 183 -13.73 -12.86 2.85
C ALA A 183 -12.77 -11.67 2.89
N CYS A 184 -12.82 -10.76 1.90
CA CYS A 184 -11.78 -9.74 1.74
C CYS A 184 -12.02 -8.44 2.53
N PHE A 185 -13.17 -8.26 3.16
CA PHE A 185 -13.52 -7.04 3.90
C PHE A 185 -13.96 -7.33 5.33
N THR A 186 -13.69 -6.39 6.24
CA THR A 186 -14.13 -6.45 7.64
C THR A 186 -15.51 -5.81 7.83
N ASP A 187 -15.77 -4.73 7.13
CA ASP A 187 -16.96 -3.88 7.25
C ASP A 187 -17.56 -3.52 5.87
N GLY A 188 -17.24 -4.31 4.86
CA GLY A 188 -17.67 -4.08 3.48
C GLY A 188 -16.79 -3.09 2.70
N LEU A 189 -15.85 -2.40 3.35
CA LEU A 189 -14.95 -1.40 2.76
C LEU A 189 -13.48 -1.66 3.08
N HIS A 190 -13.15 -1.85 4.36
CA HIS A 190 -11.77 -2.02 4.81
C HIS A 190 -11.34 -3.48 4.69
N LEU A 191 -10.08 -3.67 4.29
CA LEU A 191 -9.53 -5.00 4.02
C LEU A 191 -9.46 -5.86 5.27
N SER A 192 -9.88 -7.10 5.15
CA SER A 192 -9.64 -8.17 6.11
C SER A 192 -8.18 -8.68 5.99
N ALA A 193 -7.83 -9.67 6.82
CA ALA A 193 -6.57 -10.39 6.68
C ALA A 193 -6.45 -11.07 5.29
N GLU A 194 -7.54 -11.63 4.75
CA GLU A 194 -7.55 -12.26 3.42
C GLU A 194 -7.38 -11.23 2.30
N GLY A 195 -8.09 -10.10 2.35
CA GLY A 195 -7.89 -9.00 1.41
C GLY A 195 -6.47 -8.42 1.50
N SER A 196 -5.90 -8.32 2.69
CA SER A 196 -4.54 -7.87 2.92
C SER A 196 -3.48 -8.79 2.32
N LYS A 197 -3.69 -10.12 2.36
CA LYS A 197 -2.79 -11.09 1.70
C LYS A 197 -2.73 -10.86 0.20
N ILE A 198 -3.87 -10.59 -0.45
CA ILE A 198 -3.91 -10.27 -1.89
C ILE A 198 -3.07 -9.02 -2.18
N VAL A 199 -3.24 -7.96 -1.40
CA VAL A 199 -2.44 -6.72 -1.57
C VAL A 199 -0.95 -7.00 -1.47
N VAL A 200 -0.51 -7.80 -0.48
CA VAL A 200 0.91 -8.16 -0.32
C VAL A 200 1.41 -8.97 -1.53
N GLN A 201 0.65 -9.95 -1.99
CA GLN A 201 1.02 -10.77 -3.15
C GLN A 201 1.24 -9.90 -4.39
N GLU A 202 0.32 -8.98 -4.67
CA GLU A 202 0.45 -8.07 -5.81
C GLU A 202 1.62 -7.08 -5.66
N ILE A 203 1.87 -6.56 -4.45
CA ILE A 203 3.04 -5.70 -4.20
C ILE A 203 4.33 -6.48 -4.45
N LEU A 204 4.47 -7.69 -3.91
CA LEU A 204 5.68 -8.50 -4.09
C LEU A 204 5.88 -8.90 -5.55
N LYS A 205 4.80 -9.20 -6.28
CA LYS A 205 4.84 -9.47 -7.72
C LYS A 205 5.39 -8.27 -8.50
N VAL A 206 4.86 -7.06 -8.27
CA VAL A 206 5.37 -5.84 -8.92
C VAL A 206 6.85 -5.62 -8.59
N LEU A 207 7.26 -5.80 -7.32
CA LEU A 207 8.65 -5.63 -6.89
C LEU A 207 9.60 -6.67 -7.49
N LYS A 208 9.11 -7.88 -7.75
CA LYS A 208 9.88 -8.96 -8.41
C LYS A 208 10.07 -8.70 -9.90
N GLU A 209 9.04 -8.17 -10.55
CA GLU A 209 9.00 -7.94 -12.00
C GLU A 209 9.59 -6.57 -12.41
N ALA A 210 9.79 -5.66 -11.45
CA ALA A 210 10.30 -4.33 -11.76
C ALA A 210 11.79 -4.35 -12.08
N ASP A 211 12.18 -3.76 -13.22
CA ASP A 211 13.59 -3.59 -13.65
C ASP A 211 14.27 -2.44 -12.88
N TRP A 212 14.15 -2.46 -11.54
CA TRP A 212 14.77 -1.45 -10.70
C TRP A 212 16.15 -1.88 -10.22
N THR A 213 17.10 -0.95 -10.29
CA THR A 213 18.46 -1.14 -9.78
C THR A 213 18.73 -0.08 -8.70
N PRO A 214 19.03 -0.48 -7.44
CA PRO A 214 18.92 -1.85 -6.92
C PRO A 214 17.48 -2.36 -6.86
N SER A 215 17.28 -3.67 -6.89
CA SER A 215 15.98 -4.30 -6.69
C SER A 215 15.49 -4.05 -5.26
N LEU A 216 14.20 -3.77 -5.13
CA LEU A 216 13.53 -3.63 -3.82
C LEU A 216 12.70 -4.87 -3.44
N HIS A 217 12.80 -5.95 -4.21
CA HIS A 217 12.20 -7.22 -3.82
C HIS A 217 12.97 -7.82 -2.64
N TRP A 218 12.26 -8.22 -1.60
CA TRP A 218 12.86 -8.62 -0.32
C TRP A 218 13.93 -9.72 -0.41
N LYS A 219 13.78 -10.69 -1.34
CA LYS A 219 14.78 -11.76 -1.58
C LYS A 219 16.09 -11.24 -2.17
N SER A 220 16.06 -10.09 -2.84
CA SER A 220 17.24 -9.47 -3.47
C SER A 220 17.92 -8.43 -2.58
N MET A 221 17.28 -8.06 -1.47
CA MET A 221 17.84 -7.06 -0.55
C MET A 221 18.78 -7.70 0.47
N PRO A 222 19.89 -7.02 0.80
CA PRO A 222 20.79 -7.50 1.85
C PRO A 222 20.08 -7.49 3.20
N THR A 223 20.45 -8.45 4.05
CA THR A 223 19.99 -8.53 5.42
C THR A 223 20.98 -7.81 6.33
N GLU A 224 20.48 -6.88 7.14
CA GLU A 224 21.28 -6.11 8.09
C GLU A 224 21.90 -7.04 9.14
N PHE A 225 23.19 -6.87 9.40
CA PHE A 225 23.99 -7.70 10.32
C PHE A 225 23.92 -9.21 10.02
N ALA A 226 23.90 -9.58 8.73
CA ALA A 226 23.88 -10.97 8.28
C ALA A 226 25.27 -11.64 8.31
N GLY A 227 26.32 -10.87 8.56
CA GLY A 227 27.69 -11.38 8.60
C GLY A 227 27.94 -12.41 9.71
N GLU A 228 29.08 -13.08 9.63
CA GLU A 228 29.48 -14.07 10.60
C GLU A 228 29.57 -13.51 12.03
N SER A 229 29.00 -14.23 12.99
CA SER A 229 29.04 -13.91 14.40
C SER A 229 29.16 -15.20 15.21
N PRO A 230 29.89 -15.21 16.33
CA PRO A 230 30.01 -16.38 17.18
C PRO A 230 28.65 -16.77 17.84
N TYR A 231 27.66 -15.88 17.75
CA TYR A 231 26.30 -16.10 18.28
C TYR A 231 25.30 -16.54 17.20
N ASN A 232 25.73 -16.61 15.95
CA ASN A 232 24.84 -17.07 14.88
C ASN A 232 24.58 -18.57 15.00
N LEU A 233 23.37 -18.99 14.60
CA LEU A 233 23.05 -20.40 14.51
C LEU A 233 23.90 -21.07 13.43
N VAL A 234 24.40 -22.26 13.73
CA VAL A 234 25.16 -23.07 12.78
C VAL A 234 24.32 -24.19 12.21
N GLY A 235 24.60 -24.57 10.96
CA GLY A 235 23.96 -25.69 10.31
C GLY A 235 24.29 -27.03 10.98
N ALA A 236 23.60 -28.09 10.54
CA ALA A 236 23.80 -29.44 11.04
C ALA A 236 25.24 -29.98 10.77
N ASP A 237 25.94 -29.43 9.80
CA ASP A 237 27.33 -29.71 9.49
C ASP A 237 28.33 -29.01 10.45
N GLY A 238 27.84 -28.16 11.35
CA GLY A 238 28.62 -27.38 12.30
C GLY A 238 29.46 -26.27 11.66
N LYS A 239 29.29 -26.00 10.36
CA LYS A 239 30.11 -25.06 9.59
C LYS A 239 29.31 -23.93 8.96
N SER A 240 28.05 -24.18 8.57
CA SER A 240 27.22 -23.17 7.94
C SER A 240 26.62 -22.24 8.99
N THR A 241 26.75 -20.94 8.76
CA THR A 241 26.03 -19.93 9.54
C THR A 241 24.66 -19.70 8.93
N LEU A 242 23.60 -19.77 9.74
CA LEU A 242 22.24 -19.56 9.32
C LEU A 242 21.79 -18.15 9.71
N ASP A 243 21.27 -17.38 8.75
CA ASP A 243 20.63 -16.09 9.04
C ASP A 243 19.14 -16.29 9.36
N PRO A 244 18.71 -16.10 10.62
CA PRO A 244 17.32 -16.30 11.00
C PRO A 244 16.33 -15.36 10.30
N SER A 245 16.80 -14.22 9.76
CA SER A 245 15.92 -13.26 9.08
C SER A 245 15.35 -13.82 7.77
N ASP A 246 16.01 -14.81 7.18
CA ASP A 246 15.54 -15.46 5.96
C ASP A 246 14.67 -16.70 6.24
N TRP A 247 14.53 -17.07 7.50
CA TRP A 247 13.70 -18.20 7.89
C TRP A 247 12.23 -17.89 7.75
N THR A 248 11.49 -18.76 7.08
CA THR A 248 10.05 -18.62 6.81
C THR A 248 9.20 -19.72 7.45
N PHE A 249 9.84 -20.63 8.21
CA PHE A 249 9.15 -21.78 8.79
C PHE A 249 8.08 -21.42 9.83
N TYR A 250 8.16 -20.23 10.43
CA TYR A 250 7.18 -19.67 11.37
C TYR A 250 6.05 -18.90 10.68
N ARG A 251 6.15 -18.67 9.36
CA ARG A 251 5.12 -17.99 8.59
C ARG A 251 4.13 -19.01 8.02
N GLU A 252 2.85 -18.73 8.18
CA GLU A 252 1.77 -19.54 7.58
C GLU A 252 1.83 -19.50 6.05
N ILE A 253 2.23 -18.37 5.49
CA ILE A 253 2.32 -18.15 4.05
C ILE A 253 3.79 -18.04 3.64
N LYS A 254 4.16 -18.79 2.61
CA LYS A 254 5.45 -18.64 1.94
C LYS A 254 5.31 -17.60 0.85
N TRP A 255 5.91 -16.44 1.06
CA TRP A 255 5.91 -15.35 0.11
C TRP A 255 7.00 -15.57 -0.96
N ASP A 256 6.63 -15.44 -2.24
CA ASP A 256 7.55 -15.62 -3.37
C ASP A 256 8.08 -14.30 -3.95
#